data_978ac6634e9f372f3a8ce08cf19700d3
#
_entry.id   978ac6634e9f372f3a8ce08cf19700d3
#
_cell.length_a   1.000
_cell.length_b   1.000
_cell.length_c   1.000
_cell.angle_alpha   90.00
_cell.angle_beta   90.00
_cell.angle_gamma   90.00
#
_symmetry.space_group_name_H-M   'P 1'
#
loop_
_entity.id
_entity.type
_entity.pdbx_description
1 polymer ?
#
loop_
_entity_poly.entity_id
_entity_poly.type
_entity_poly.pdbx_seq_one_letter_code
_entity_poly.pdbx_strand_id
1 'polypeptide(L)'
;TATSTINHSGIINLSQNKKSVGIYMTNGDLTSTGAISVNEGSVGVDATNSNVTINGGDYTVGKESVGFKLSNVPTTKSFLGNSGNLSITDTGSVAYLINGSNFESGVNFTDNLTLTSTDPYTYMNVENSTLKYENTKTIANDESIFINATNSNITLKPTTDISSTNKTITGVYSTRSTVKNEGKISLTGDGSSALYAEGSTVSNESTGKITIGKDGSGIYVKSITTAPAASASGTNYGEITIGEASVGMRAEDATIVNETTGKILSTAEKATGMSQSGGSQDITNKGIITLTGDKSTALHSEGITTAGHKVINTGDITVGDSSNELTPSVGIYSANGTNSTVESSGKVIAGNKSTAIYAGNVNLTGNSETAAGDGGIAVYSKEGTVNISANSKITTGATLGTGKEGVGVYLAGNSQVLNSDTNKLNIGQGS
;
A
#
# COMPACT_ATOMS: atom_id res chain seq x y z
N THR A 1 -5.97 42.90 -15.38
CA THR A 1 -6.74 43.00 -14.13
C THR A 1 -5.76 43.18 -12.99
N ALA A 2 -5.94 44.24 -12.15
CA ALA A 2 -5.12 44.47 -10.99
C ALA A 2 -5.27 43.25 -10.02
N THR A 3 -4.16 42.66 -9.59
CA THR A 3 -4.14 41.63 -8.57
C THR A 3 -4.24 42.28 -7.18
N SER A 4 -5.15 41.79 -6.35
CA SER A 4 -5.25 42.24 -4.95
C SER A 4 -4.11 41.65 -4.15
N THR A 5 -3.43 42.44 -3.32
CA THR A 5 -2.36 41.96 -2.44
C THR A 5 -2.76 42.13 -0.98
N ILE A 6 -2.57 41.05 -0.19
CA ILE A 6 -2.77 41.05 1.26
C ILE A 6 -1.44 40.79 1.94
N ASN A 7 -0.99 41.72 2.79
CA ASN A 7 0.14 41.50 3.69
C ASN A 7 -0.40 41.38 5.11
N HIS A 8 -0.30 40.18 5.70
CA HIS A 8 -0.79 39.88 7.02
C HIS A 8 0.38 39.68 8.00
N SER A 9 0.43 40.49 9.06
CA SER A 9 1.47 40.39 10.09
C SER A 9 0.92 40.43 11.54
N GLY A 10 -0.40 40.59 11.68
CA GLY A 10 -1.09 40.63 12.96
C GLY A 10 -1.61 39.27 13.45
N ILE A 11 -2.59 39.31 14.34
CA ILE A 11 -3.29 38.13 14.87
C ILE A 11 -4.75 38.18 14.42
N ILE A 12 -5.21 37.09 13.78
CA ILE A 12 -6.62 36.84 13.51
C ILE A 12 -7.06 35.72 14.44
N ASN A 13 -7.95 36.02 15.38
CA ASN A 13 -8.44 35.04 16.34
C ASN A 13 -9.94 34.80 16.16
N LEU A 14 -10.28 33.63 15.60
CA LEU A 14 -11.64 33.13 15.41
C LEU A 14 -11.92 31.90 16.29
N SER A 15 -11.16 31.72 17.36
CA SER A 15 -11.28 30.53 18.25
C SER A 15 -12.64 30.46 18.95
N GLN A 16 -13.35 31.58 19.10
CA GLN A 16 -14.70 31.66 19.68
C GLN A 16 -15.82 31.79 18.63
N ASN A 17 -15.46 31.85 17.36
CA ASN A 17 -16.41 32.07 16.28
C ASN A 17 -16.73 30.75 15.56
N LYS A 18 -17.94 30.64 15.03
CA LYS A 18 -18.38 29.49 14.24
C LYS A 18 -18.49 29.87 12.78
N LYS A 19 -18.10 28.95 11.89
CA LYS A 19 -18.26 29.07 10.42
C LYS A 19 -17.75 30.42 9.87
N SER A 20 -16.61 30.85 10.34
CA SER A 20 -15.98 32.11 9.96
C SER A 20 -14.75 31.90 9.07
N VAL A 21 -14.31 32.92 8.36
CA VAL A 21 -13.11 32.90 7.52
C VAL A 21 -12.16 33.98 8.00
N GLY A 22 -10.90 33.61 8.26
CA GLY A 22 -9.87 34.56 8.71
C GLY A 22 -9.41 35.47 7.58
N ILE A 23 -8.92 34.90 6.48
CA ILE A 23 -8.55 35.64 5.27
C ILE A 23 -9.28 35.00 4.10
N TYR A 24 -10.05 35.80 3.37
CA TYR A 24 -10.69 35.39 2.12
C TYR A 24 -10.07 36.13 0.95
N MET A 25 -9.70 35.42 -0.13
CA MET A 25 -9.05 36.02 -1.28
C MET A 25 -9.44 35.31 -2.58
N THR A 26 -9.59 36.10 -3.64
CA THR A 26 -9.81 35.60 -5.01
C THR A 26 -8.93 36.37 -5.98
N ASN A 27 -8.22 35.65 -6.86
CA ASN A 27 -7.34 36.22 -7.89
C ASN A 27 -6.26 37.17 -7.33
N GLY A 28 -5.69 36.86 -6.17
CA GLY A 28 -4.77 37.74 -5.47
C GLY A 28 -3.47 37.06 -5.03
N ASP A 29 -2.71 37.80 -4.23
CA ASP A 29 -1.47 37.36 -3.64
C ASP A 29 -1.51 37.64 -2.11
N LEU A 30 -1.33 36.58 -1.29
CA LEU A 30 -1.18 36.67 0.16
C LEU A 30 0.27 36.45 0.55
N THR A 31 0.79 37.35 1.39
CA THR A 31 2.00 37.10 2.17
C THR A 31 1.65 37.22 3.65
N SER A 32 1.92 36.17 4.43
CA SER A 32 1.60 36.12 5.85
C SER A 32 2.83 35.78 6.70
N THR A 33 3.02 36.59 7.75
CA THR A 33 3.92 36.31 8.89
C THR A 33 3.15 36.31 10.21
N GLY A 34 1.84 36.57 10.17
CA GLY A 34 0.97 36.68 11.33
C GLY A 34 0.35 35.35 11.76
N ALA A 35 -0.33 35.35 12.88
CA ALA A 35 -1.01 34.18 13.44
C ALA A 35 -2.50 34.15 13.09
N ILE A 36 -3.04 32.93 12.87
CA ILE A 36 -4.47 32.72 12.61
C ILE A 36 -4.95 31.53 13.46
N SER A 37 -5.97 31.76 14.29
CA SER A 37 -6.61 30.71 15.08
C SER A 37 -8.07 30.56 14.66
N VAL A 38 -8.49 29.33 14.30
CA VAL A 38 -9.87 29.01 13.86
C VAL A 38 -10.44 27.84 14.64
N ASN A 39 -11.78 27.83 14.79
CA ASN A 39 -12.51 26.77 15.48
C ASN A 39 -13.96 26.65 14.93
N GLU A 40 -14.68 25.60 15.33
CA GLU A 40 -16.12 25.41 15.08
C GLU A 40 -16.51 25.52 13.59
N GLY A 41 -15.84 24.79 12.71
CA GLY A 41 -16.13 24.76 11.27
C GLY A 41 -15.66 26.01 10.50
N SER A 42 -14.66 26.69 11.00
CA SER A 42 -14.10 27.90 10.39
C SER A 42 -12.91 27.61 9.47
N VAL A 43 -12.52 28.57 8.64
CA VAL A 43 -11.39 28.48 7.70
C VAL A 43 -10.37 29.56 8.03
N GLY A 44 -9.10 29.20 8.16
CA GLY A 44 -8.03 30.15 8.38
C GLY A 44 -7.76 31.05 7.18
N VAL A 45 -7.38 30.45 6.08
CA VAL A 45 -7.18 31.11 4.78
C VAL A 45 -8.03 30.42 3.72
N ASP A 46 -8.94 31.13 3.06
CA ASP A 46 -9.71 30.68 1.89
C ASP A 46 -9.20 31.42 0.64
N ALA A 47 -8.42 30.75 -0.18
CA ALA A 47 -7.76 31.33 -1.35
C ALA A 47 -8.21 30.63 -2.64
N THR A 48 -8.84 31.39 -3.53
CA THR A 48 -9.28 30.91 -4.85
C THR A 48 -8.43 31.54 -5.95
N ASN A 49 -7.87 30.75 -6.85
CA ASN A 49 -7.01 31.20 -7.96
C ASN A 49 -5.97 32.25 -7.51
N SER A 50 -5.27 31.96 -6.42
CA SER A 50 -4.42 32.93 -5.74
C SER A 50 -3.06 32.34 -5.36
N ASN A 51 -2.05 33.19 -5.19
CA ASN A 51 -0.80 32.81 -4.54
C ASN A 51 -0.93 32.96 -3.03
N VAL A 52 -0.39 32.01 -2.28
CA VAL A 52 -0.32 32.08 -0.82
C VAL A 52 1.13 31.82 -0.40
N THR A 53 1.72 32.78 0.30
CA THR A 53 3.08 32.65 0.85
C THR A 53 3.03 32.83 2.37
N ILE A 54 3.46 31.81 3.11
CA ILE A 54 3.54 31.81 4.56
C ILE A 54 5.01 31.87 4.96
N ASN A 55 5.44 32.96 5.57
CA ASN A 55 6.81 33.23 5.99
C ASN A 55 6.96 33.27 7.53
N GLY A 56 6.02 32.70 8.26
CA GLY A 56 6.01 32.66 9.73
C GLY A 56 4.60 32.60 10.30
N GLY A 57 4.49 32.77 11.61
CA GLY A 57 3.24 32.78 12.35
C GLY A 57 2.78 31.41 12.84
N ASP A 58 1.79 31.44 13.72
CA ASP A 58 1.18 30.27 14.34
C ASP A 58 -0.25 30.10 13.83
N TYR A 59 -0.50 28.99 13.15
CA TYR A 59 -1.80 28.60 12.63
C TYR A 59 -2.40 27.53 13.52
N THR A 60 -3.50 27.86 14.22
CA THR A 60 -4.22 26.90 15.08
C THR A 60 -5.54 26.52 14.45
N VAL A 61 -5.75 25.22 14.22
CA VAL A 61 -6.93 24.65 13.57
C VAL A 61 -7.67 23.79 14.59
N GLY A 62 -8.79 24.30 15.10
CA GLY A 62 -9.62 23.61 16.06
C GLY A 62 -10.77 22.84 15.39
N LYS A 63 -11.78 22.50 16.17
CA LYS A 63 -12.85 21.56 15.82
C LYS A 63 -13.46 21.78 14.44
N GLU A 64 -13.48 20.70 13.63
CA GLU A 64 -14.12 20.66 12.30
C GLU A 64 -13.67 21.80 11.35
N SER A 65 -12.48 22.36 11.58
CA SER A 65 -11.98 23.53 10.87
C SER A 65 -10.93 23.20 9.83
N VAL A 66 -10.67 24.15 8.95
CA VAL A 66 -9.67 24.04 7.87
C VAL A 66 -8.62 25.13 8.06
N GLY A 67 -7.34 24.76 8.04
CA GLY A 67 -6.24 25.72 8.08
C GLY A 67 -6.15 26.53 6.79
N PHE A 68 -5.93 25.87 5.67
CA PHE A 68 -5.79 26.46 4.34
C PHE A 68 -6.74 25.79 3.35
N LYS A 69 -7.67 26.54 2.80
CA LYS A 69 -8.54 26.11 1.70
C LYS A 69 -8.04 26.73 0.42
N LEU A 70 -7.61 25.89 -0.51
CA LEU A 70 -6.99 26.24 -1.79
C LEU A 70 -7.88 25.76 -2.93
N SER A 71 -8.54 26.68 -3.62
CA SER A 71 -9.53 26.34 -4.63
C SER A 71 -9.14 26.87 -6.02
N ASN A 72 -9.27 26.01 -7.04
CA ASN A 72 -9.01 26.37 -8.44
C ASN A 72 -7.64 27.06 -8.66
N VAL A 73 -6.61 26.59 -7.95
CA VAL A 73 -5.25 27.12 -8.09
C VAL A 73 -4.60 26.51 -9.35
N PRO A 74 -4.31 27.31 -10.39
CA PRO A 74 -3.68 26.81 -11.61
C PRO A 74 -2.17 26.62 -11.42
N THR A 75 -1.49 25.99 -12.38
CA THR A 75 -0.03 25.75 -12.35
C THR A 75 0.81 27.03 -12.30
N THR A 76 0.23 28.19 -12.64
CA THR A 76 0.88 29.50 -12.59
C THR A 76 0.81 30.18 -11.22
N LYS A 77 0.11 29.57 -10.28
CA LYS A 77 -0.06 30.05 -8.89
C LYS A 77 0.50 29.03 -7.91
N SER A 78 0.77 29.47 -6.68
CA SER A 78 1.46 28.66 -5.69
C SER A 78 0.90 28.78 -4.27
N PHE A 79 1.13 27.70 -3.48
CA PHE A 79 1.15 27.73 -2.03
C PHE A 79 2.58 27.49 -1.56
N LEU A 80 3.17 28.43 -0.85
CA LEU A 80 4.53 28.37 -0.33
C LEU A 80 4.50 28.53 1.19
N GLY A 81 4.43 27.43 1.93
CA GLY A 81 4.60 27.38 3.38
C GLY A 81 6.09 27.30 3.71
N ASN A 82 6.78 28.44 3.73
CA ASN A 82 8.23 28.52 3.89
C ASN A 82 8.66 28.29 5.35
N SER A 83 7.90 28.82 6.31
CA SER A 83 8.15 28.67 7.75
C SER A 83 6.88 29.01 8.55
N GLY A 84 6.82 28.56 9.80
CA GLY A 84 5.70 28.78 10.72
C GLY A 84 5.26 27.49 11.41
N ASN A 85 4.31 27.58 12.31
CA ASN A 85 3.75 26.44 13.03
C ASN A 85 2.29 26.21 12.60
N LEU A 86 1.92 24.95 12.42
CA LEU A 86 0.57 24.51 12.14
C LEU A 86 0.14 23.54 13.23
N SER A 87 -0.76 23.95 14.10
CA SER A 87 -1.26 23.17 15.22
C SER A 87 -2.69 22.72 14.96
N ILE A 88 -2.94 21.42 15.00
CA ILE A 88 -4.28 20.86 14.89
C ILE A 88 -4.70 20.36 16.27
N THR A 89 -5.77 20.93 16.82
CA THR A 89 -6.13 20.77 18.23
C THR A 89 -7.45 20.05 18.47
N ASP A 90 -8.06 19.50 17.42
CA ASP A 90 -9.33 18.77 17.58
C ASP A 90 -9.58 17.82 16.41
N THR A 91 -10.40 16.78 16.64
CA THR A 91 -10.82 15.80 15.63
C THR A 91 -11.66 16.43 14.51
N GLY A 92 -11.63 15.80 13.33
CA GLY A 92 -12.37 16.27 12.16
C GLY A 92 -11.78 17.51 11.49
N SER A 93 -10.62 17.97 11.96
CA SER A 93 -9.92 19.13 11.41
C SER A 93 -9.02 18.75 10.24
N VAL A 94 -8.83 19.67 9.31
CA VAL A 94 -8.05 19.50 8.08
C VAL A 94 -7.01 20.62 7.98
N ALA A 95 -5.74 20.26 7.78
CA ALA A 95 -4.71 21.28 7.56
C ALA A 95 -4.89 21.97 6.21
N TYR A 96 -5.05 21.19 5.14
CA TYR A 96 -5.21 21.67 3.77
C TYR A 96 -6.43 21.04 3.09
N LEU A 97 -7.38 21.86 2.64
CA LEU A 97 -8.44 21.46 1.72
C LEU A 97 -8.09 21.99 0.32
N ILE A 98 -7.78 21.09 -0.60
CA ILE A 98 -7.35 21.40 -1.97
C ILE A 98 -8.44 20.93 -2.93
N ASN A 99 -9.07 21.85 -3.68
CA ASN A 99 -10.15 21.51 -4.60
C ASN A 99 -9.98 22.18 -5.96
N GLY A 100 -10.16 21.41 -7.05
CA GLY A 100 -10.06 21.91 -8.42
C GLY A 100 -8.69 22.51 -8.76
N SER A 101 -7.64 22.17 -8.04
CA SER A 101 -6.33 22.81 -8.09
C SER A 101 -5.30 21.96 -8.79
N ASN A 102 -4.25 22.60 -9.32
CA ASN A 102 -3.21 21.92 -10.06
C ASN A 102 -1.81 22.32 -9.55
N PHE A 103 -1.27 21.49 -8.67
CA PHE A 103 0.07 21.58 -8.12
C PHE A 103 0.99 20.52 -8.77
N GLU A 104 1.33 20.72 -10.06
CA GLU A 104 2.11 19.77 -10.87
C GLU A 104 3.62 19.87 -10.71
N SER A 105 4.13 20.97 -10.16
CA SER A 105 5.56 21.12 -9.90
C SER A 105 5.79 21.37 -8.42
N GLY A 106 6.83 20.79 -7.83
CA GLY A 106 7.21 21.05 -6.44
C GLY A 106 7.54 22.51 -6.14
N VAL A 107 7.63 23.35 -7.18
CA VAL A 107 7.84 24.79 -7.05
C VAL A 107 6.55 25.54 -6.69
N ASN A 108 5.37 24.96 -6.96
CA ASN A 108 4.10 25.64 -6.70
C ASN A 108 3.32 25.10 -5.50
N PHE A 109 3.81 24.04 -4.84
CA PHE A 109 3.33 23.61 -3.52
C PHE A 109 4.52 23.25 -2.65
N THR A 110 4.79 24.05 -1.63
CA THR A 110 5.83 23.82 -0.62
C THR A 110 5.20 23.87 0.76
N ASP A 111 5.55 22.94 1.62
CA ASP A 111 5.00 22.81 2.97
C ASP A 111 6.11 22.49 3.99
N ASN A 112 6.81 23.54 4.41
CA ASN A 112 7.82 23.49 5.47
C ASN A 112 7.25 23.97 6.84
N LEU A 113 5.91 24.02 6.99
CA LEU A 113 5.32 24.35 8.29
C LEU A 113 5.58 23.22 9.28
N THR A 114 5.94 23.59 10.51
CA THR A 114 6.09 22.64 11.60
C THR A 114 4.70 22.18 12.05
N LEU A 115 4.41 20.88 11.90
CA LEU A 115 3.13 20.30 12.28
C LEU A 115 3.17 19.82 13.74
N THR A 116 2.14 20.19 14.50
CA THR A 116 1.83 19.61 15.82
C THR A 116 0.35 19.25 15.88
N SER A 117 -0.01 18.21 16.61
CA SER A 117 -1.41 17.85 16.82
C SER A 117 -1.59 17.17 18.17
N THR A 118 -2.78 17.33 18.77
CA THR A 118 -3.21 16.64 20.00
C THR A 118 -4.24 15.56 19.73
N ASP A 119 -4.89 15.57 18.57
CA ASP A 119 -6.02 14.71 18.21
C ASP A 119 -5.86 14.12 16.80
N PRO A 120 -6.60 13.05 16.44
CA PRO A 120 -6.66 12.52 15.09
C PRO A 120 -7.10 13.58 14.06
N TYR A 121 -6.47 13.61 12.92
CA TYR A 121 -6.72 14.63 11.89
C TYR A 121 -6.54 14.09 10.46
N THR A 122 -7.04 14.85 9.49
CA THR A 122 -6.67 14.71 8.09
C THR A 122 -5.71 15.84 7.71
N TYR A 123 -4.49 15.48 7.29
CA TYR A 123 -3.52 16.51 6.92
C TYR A 123 -3.92 17.22 5.63
N MET A 124 -4.18 16.46 4.56
CA MET A 124 -4.66 17.03 3.30
C MET A 124 -5.94 16.33 2.84
N ASN A 125 -6.97 17.10 2.53
CA ASN A 125 -8.13 16.63 1.76
C ASN A 125 -8.01 17.18 0.34
N VAL A 126 -7.89 16.31 -0.67
CA VAL A 126 -7.58 16.67 -2.06
C VAL A 126 -8.71 16.18 -2.96
N GLU A 127 -9.44 17.11 -3.57
CA GLU A 127 -10.61 16.82 -4.37
C GLU A 127 -10.47 17.37 -5.78
N ASN A 128 -10.79 16.58 -6.80
CA ASN A 128 -10.78 17.01 -8.22
C ASN A 128 -9.48 17.74 -8.62
N SER A 129 -8.33 17.30 -8.09
CA SER A 129 -7.09 18.06 -8.13
C SER A 129 -5.89 17.20 -8.56
N THR A 130 -4.82 17.84 -8.96
CA THR A 130 -3.51 17.23 -9.13
C THR A 130 -2.57 17.78 -8.05
N LEU A 131 -1.90 16.89 -7.32
CA LEU A 131 -0.93 17.23 -6.29
C LEU A 131 0.36 16.42 -6.46
N LYS A 132 1.49 17.09 -6.66
CA LYS A 132 2.83 16.53 -6.52
C LYS A 132 3.41 17.01 -5.20
N TYR A 133 3.58 16.09 -4.26
CA TYR A 133 4.07 16.38 -2.91
C TYR A 133 5.55 16.00 -2.79
N GLU A 134 6.38 16.86 -2.20
CA GLU A 134 7.85 16.70 -2.15
C GLU A 134 8.46 16.85 -0.76
N ASN A 135 7.67 17.08 0.28
CA ASN A 135 8.16 17.43 1.62
C ASN A 135 8.26 16.21 2.56
N THR A 136 9.02 16.41 3.64
CA THR A 136 9.07 15.47 4.76
C THR A 136 8.02 15.85 5.80
N LYS A 137 7.24 14.86 6.27
CA LYS A 137 6.26 15.04 7.36
C LYS A 137 6.24 13.83 8.28
N THR A 138 6.17 14.13 9.58
CA THR A 138 5.87 13.15 10.62
C THR A 138 4.42 13.31 11.06
N ILE A 139 3.65 12.22 11.05
CA ILE A 139 2.27 12.19 11.51
C ILE A 139 2.29 11.92 13.02
N ALA A 140 1.72 12.84 13.78
CA ALA A 140 1.92 12.92 15.23
C ALA A 140 0.95 12.10 16.06
N ASN A 141 -0.25 11.74 15.55
CA ASN A 141 -1.32 11.12 16.33
C ASN A 141 -1.88 9.87 15.69
N ASP A 142 -2.37 8.95 16.51
CA ASP A 142 -3.09 7.74 16.09
C ASP A 142 -4.30 8.10 15.20
N GLU A 143 -4.76 7.15 14.40
CA GLU A 143 -5.97 7.26 13.56
C GLU A 143 -5.98 8.43 12.57
N SER A 144 -4.83 9.02 12.28
CA SER A 144 -4.71 10.16 11.37
C SER A 144 -4.53 9.73 9.91
N ILE A 145 -4.99 10.59 8.98
CA ILE A 145 -4.83 10.42 7.53
C ILE A 145 -3.90 11.51 7.00
N PHE A 146 -2.83 11.12 6.29
CA PHE A 146 -1.95 12.11 5.70
C PHE A 146 -2.58 12.76 4.45
N ILE A 147 -2.99 11.98 3.45
CA ILE A 147 -3.73 12.50 2.29
C ILE A 147 -5.02 11.70 2.12
N ASN A 148 -6.16 12.39 2.09
CA ASN A 148 -7.44 11.87 1.65
C ASN A 148 -7.74 12.43 0.25
N ALA A 149 -7.74 11.58 -0.78
CA ALA A 149 -7.86 11.98 -2.18
C ALA A 149 -9.15 11.47 -2.81
N THR A 150 -9.92 12.35 -3.44
CA THR A 150 -11.13 11.99 -4.19
C THR A 150 -11.07 12.57 -5.60
N ASN A 151 -11.29 11.73 -6.62
CA ASN A 151 -11.23 12.11 -8.04
C ASN A 151 -9.94 12.88 -8.40
N SER A 152 -8.80 12.50 -7.85
CA SER A 152 -7.57 13.28 -7.88
C SER A 152 -6.36 12.48 -8.37
N ASN A 153 -5.32 13.20 -8.79
CA ASN A 153 -4.04 12.63 -9.16
C ASN A 153 -2.98 13.04 -8.14
N ILE A 154 -2.49 12.08 -7.36
CA ILE A 154 -1.48 12.30 -6.32
C ILE A 154 -0.16 11.66 -6.74
N THR A 155 0.94 12.40 -6.63
CA THR A 155 2.30 11.87 -6.78
C THR A 155 3.13 12.28 -5.57
N LEU A 156 3.57 11.31 -4.79
CA LEU A 156 4.58 11.50 -3.76
C LEU A 156 5.95 11.38 -4.43
N LYS A 157 6.65 12.49 -4.56
CA LYS A 157 7.92 12.58 -5.31
C LYS A 157 9.08 11.88 -4.57
N PRO A 158 10.22 11.59 -5.22
CA PRO A 158 11.34 10.87 -4.59
C PRO A 158 11.89 11.50 -3.30
N THR A 159 11.74 12.81 -3.14
CA THR A 159 12.14 13.56 -1.94
C THR A 159 11.13 13.49 -0.80
N THR A 160 9.93 12.96 -1.04
CA THR A 160 8.90 12.78 -0.01
C THR A 160 9.35 11.75 1.03
N ASP A 161 9.22 12.10 2.33
CA ASP A 161 9.37 11.16 3.45
C ASP A 161 8.21 11.37 4.44
N ILE A 162 7.25 10.44 4.42
CA ILE A 162 6.12 10.41 5.34
C ILE A 162 6.41 9.36 6.41
N SER A 163 6.38 9.74 7.66
CA SER A 163 6.70 8.82 8.76
C SER A 163 5.72 8.91 9.92
N SER A 164 5.52 7.78 10.60
CA SER A 164 4.82 7.71 11.89
C SER A 164 5.19 6.44 12.65
N THR A 165 5.22 6.56 13.99
CA THR A 165 5.27 5.43 14.92
C THR A 165 3.91 5.21 15.60
N ASN A 166 2.93 6.05 15.29
CA ASN A 166 1.57 5.99 15.84
C ASN A 166 0.74 4.92 15.14
N LYS A 167 -0.33 4.49 15.80
CA LYS A 167 -1.19 3.39 15.35
C LYS A 167 -2.25 3.84 14.38
N THR A 168 -2.69 2.91 13.53
CA THR A 168 -3.86 3.08 12.64
C THR A 168 -3.74 4.30 11.72
N ILE A 169 -2.51 4.59 11.28
CA ILE A 169 -2.24 5.69 10.35
C ILE A 169 -2.54 5.26 8.91
N THR A 170 -3.19 6.13 8.16
CA THR A 170 -3.31 6.00 6.71
C THR A 170 -2.42 7.04 6.01
N GLY A 171 -1.43 6.58 5.24
CA GLY A 171 -0.57 7.47 4.47
C GLY A 171 -1.37 8.18 3.38
N VAL A 172 -1.91 7.44 2.42
CA VAL A 172 -2.83 7.98 1.39
C VAL A 172 -4.08 7.12 1.34
N TYR A 173 -5.22 7.71 1.67
CA TYR A 173 -6.54 7.16 1.38
C TYR A 173 -7.05 7.75 0.05
N SER A 174 -7.51 6.92 -0.87
CA SER A 174 -7.90 7.39 -2.19
C SER A 174 -9.21 6.75 -2.68
N THR A 175 -10.11 7.59 -3.19
CA THR A 175 -11.35 7.16 -3.84
C THR A 175 -11.39 7.69 -5.27
N ARG A 176 -11.58 6.80 -6.26
CA ARG A 176 -11.62 7.12 -7.70
C ARG A 176 -10.45 8.00 -8.16
N SER A 177 -9.29 7.74 -7.65
CA SER A 177 -8.10 8.56 -7.82
C SER A 177 -6.94 7.75 -8.41
N THR A 178 -5.90 8.46 -8.84
CA THR A 178 -4.62 7.84 -9.19
C THR A 178 -3.57 8.28 -8.20
N VAL A 179 -2.84 7.32 -7.60
CA VAL A 179 -1.79 7.60 -6.63
C VAL A 179 -0.49 6.94 -7.06
N LYS A 180 0.59 7.72 -7.10
CA LYS A 180 1.95 7.24 -7.37
C LYS A 180 2.86 7.57 -6.19
N ASN A 181 3.49 6.55 -5.62
CA ASN A 181 4.53 6.73 -4.62
C ASN A 181 5.92 6.55 -5.26
N GLU A 182 6.65 7.64 -5.45
CA GLU A 182 8.05 7.65 -5.86
C GLU A 182 8.98 7.87 -4.65
N GLY A 183 8.41 8.25 -3.49
CA GLY A 183 9.09 8.60 -2.25
C GLY A 183 9.08 7.51 -1.20
N LYS A 184 9.21 7.91 0.05
CA LYS A 184 9.24 7.02 1.21
C LYS A 184 8.00 7.21 2.09
N ILE A 185 7.37 6.09 2.47
CA ILE A 185 6.31 6.02 3.47
C ILE A 185 6.73 5.01 4.54
N SER A 186 6.88 5.46 5.78
CA SER A 186 7.32 4.63 6.90
C SER A 186 6.34 4.72 8.07
N LEU A 187 5.40 3.81 8.15
CA LEU A 187 4.36 3.75 9.17
C LEU A 187 4.59 2.50 10.03
N THR A 188 5.34 2.65 11.11
CA THR A 188 5.78 1.52 11.94
C THR A 188 4.86 1.24 13.12
N GLY A 189 3.86 2.07 13.37
CA GLY A 189 2.80 1.79 14.34
C GLY A 189 1.82 0.74 13.85
N ASP A 190 1.20 0.02 14.81
CA ASP A 190 0.30 -1.09 14.54
C ASP A 190 -0.93 -0.67 13.73
N GLY A 191 -1.43 -1.55 12.87
CA GLY A 191 -2.68 -1.36 12.14
C GLY A 191 -2.66 -0.30 11.04
N SER A 192 -1.48 0.17 10.62
CA SER A 192 -1.35 1.26 9.66
C SER A 192 -1.37 0.79 8.20
N SER A 193 -1.81 1.66 7.30
CA SER A 193 -1.83 1.42 5.85
C SER A 193 -1.10 2.53 5.10
N ALA A 194 -0.11 2.18 4.24
CA ALA A 194 0.59 3.20 3.48
C ALA A 194 -0.27 3.76 2.34
N LEU A 195 -0.81 2.91 1.47
CA LEU A 195 -1.68 3.28 0.36
C LEU A 195 -2.98 2.47 0.46
N TYR A 196 -4.08 3.14 0.77
CA TYR A 196 -5.42 2.55 0.80
C TYR A 196 -6.27 3.13 -0.32
N ALA A 197 -6.86 2.28 -1.15
CA ALA A 197 -7.51 2.70 -2.39
C ALA A 197 -8.87 2.03 -2.60
N GLU A 198 -9.92 2.84 -2.79
CA GLU A 198 -11.25 2.38 -3.19
C GLU A 198 -11.58 2.87 -4.61
N GLY A 199 -11.81 1.93 -5.53
CA GLY A 199 -12.06 2.26 -6.94
C GLY A 199 -10.95 3.12 -7.56
N SER A 200 -9.71 2.98 -7.10
CA SER A 200 -8.56 3.80 -7.45
C SER A 200 -7.42 2.96 -8.00
N THR A 201 -6.53 3.59 -8.76
CA THR A 201 -5.28 2.97 -9.20
C THR A 201 -4.13 3.50 -8.34
N VAL A 202 -3.38 2.61 -7.71
CA VAL A 202 -2.22 2.98 -6.90
C VAL A 202 -0.97 2.24 -7.35
N SER A 203 0.17 2.92 -7.32
CA SER A 203 1.46 2.32 -7.62
C SER A 203 2.54 2.77 -6.65
N ASN A 204 3.38 1.81 -6.24
CA ASN A 204 4.66 2.07 -5.61
C ASN A 204 5.72 1.99 -6.70
N GLU A 205 6.22 3.12 -7.15
CA GLU A 205 7.14 3.23 -8.28
C GLU A 205 8.54 2.69 -7.93
N SER A 206 9.44 2.56 -8.91
CA SER A 206 10.74 1.91 -8.73
C SER A 206 11.65 2.55 -7.66
N THR A 207 11.49 3.82 -7.39
CA THR A 207 12.19 4.54 -6.30
C THR A 207 11.40 4.52 -5.00
N GLY A 208 10.12 4.14 -5.05
CA GLY A 208 9.21 4.16 -3.91
C GLY A 208 9.57 3.11 -2.85
N LYS A 209 9.52 3.52 -1.58
CA LYS A 209 9.76 2.65 -0.43
C LYS A 209 8.62 2.74 0.54
N ILE A 210 8.09 1.60 0.91
CA ILE A 210 7.02 1.46 1.91
C ILE A 210 7.54 0.58 3.05
N THR A 211 7.42 1.07 4.28
CA THR A 211 7.71 0.29 5.50
C THR A 211 6.48 0.31 6.40
N ILE A 212 6.00 -0.87 6.77
CA ILE A 212 4.81 -1.05 7.61
C ILE A 212 5.17 -1.84 8.86
N GLY A 213 4.64 -1.41 10.00
CA GLY A 213 4.75 -2.12 11.27
C GLY A 213 3.84 -3.34 11.35
N LYS A 214 3.43 -3.70 12.57
CA LYS A 214 2.59 -4.86 12.86
C LYS A 214 1.13 -4.64 12.44
N ASP A 215 0.44 -5.72 12.01
CA ASP A 215 -0.99 -5.76 11.66
C ASP A 215 -1.42 -4.74 10.59
N GLY A 216 -0.49 -4.30 9.73
CA GLY A 216 -0.70 -3.25 8.74
C GLY A 216 -0.72 -3.74 7.29
N SER A 217 -0.86 -2.79 6.37
CA SER A 217 -0.86 -3.04 4.90
C SER A 217 0.01 -2.05 4.15
N GLY A 218 0.87 -2.55 3.25
CA GLY A 218 1.65 -1.68 2.35
C GLY A 218 0.75 -1.02 1.31
N ILE A 219 0.10 -1.81 0.48
CA ILE A 219 -0.90 -1.39 -0.50
C ILE A 219 -2.19 -2.18 -0.23
N TYR A 220 -3.30 -1.49 -0.04
CA TYR A 220 -4.61 -2.11 0.05
C TYR A 220 -5.54 -1.52 -1.01
N VAL A 221 -6.07 -2.36 -1.90
CA VAL A 221 -6.97 -1.94 -2.98
C VAL A 221 -8.29 -2.70 -2.90
N LYS A 222 -9.38 -1.95 -3.08
CA LYS A 222 -10.74 -2.48 -3.07
C LYS A 222 -11.54 -1.87 -4.20
N SER A 223 -12.20 -2.69 -5.02
CA SER A 223 -13.10 -2.18 -6.06
C SER A 223 -14.42 -1.73 -5.46
N ILE A 224 -15.00 -0.68 -6.02
CA ILE A 224 -16.36 -0.23 -5.69
C ILE A 224 -17.32 -0.99 -6.60
N THR A 225 -18.11 -1.89 -6.02
CA THR A 225 -19.07 -2.73 -6.75
C THR A 225 -20.47 -2.12 -6.83
N THR A 226 -20.78 -1.13 -5.98
CA THR A 226 -22.04 -0.37 -6.02
C THR A 226 -21.95 0.78 -7.02
N ALA A 227 -23.07 1.11 -7.66
CA ALA A 227 -23.11 2.20 -8.66
C ALA A 227 -22.84 3.60 -8.05
N PRO A 228 -22.03 4.45 -8.71
CA PRO A 228 -21.22 4.16 -9.89
C PRO A 228 -20.02 3.28 -9.55
N ALA A 229 -19.95 2.09 -10.16
CA ALA A 229 -18.86 1.16 -9.92
C ALA A 229 -17.50 1.70 -10.38
N ALA A 230 -16.43 1.28 -9.72
CA ALA A 230 -15.06 1.63 -10.10
C ALA A 230 -14.10 0.49 -9.73
N SER A 231 -13.33 0.03 -10.70
CA SER A 231 -12.29 -0.98 -10.46
C SER A 231 -11.09 -0.37 -9.74
N ALA A 232 -10.48 -1.16 -8.85
CA ALA A 232 -9.24 -0.79 -8.20
C ALA A 232 -8.07 -1.65 -8.69
N SER A 233 -6.88 -1.08 -8.65
CA SER A 233 -5.65 -1.82 -8.95
C SER A 233 -4.46 -1.31 -8.14
N GLY A 234 -3.59 -2.25 -7.72
CA GLY A 234 -2.35 -1.97 -7.02
C GLY A 234 -1.14 -2.56 -7.73
N THR A 235 -0.10 -1.77 -7.94
CA THR A 235 1.13 -2.22 -8.60
C THR A 235 2.35 -1.84 -7.76
N ASN A 236 3.26 -2.78 -7.56
CA ASN A 236 4.54 -2.53 -6.90
C ASN A 236 5.70 -2.71 -7.87
N TYR A 237 6.42 -1.63 -8.14
CA TYR A 237 7.72 -1.62 -8.84
C TYR A 237 8.88 -1.38 -7.87
N GLY A 238 8.60 -0.89 -6.66
CA GLY A 238 9.56 -0.49 -5.64
C GLY A 238 9.74 -1.53 -4.54
N GLU A 239 10.03 -1.08 -3.34
CA GLU A 239 10.26 -1.94 -2.19
C GLU A 239 9.16 -1.75 -1.13
N ILE A 240 8.62 -2.87 -0.65
CA ILE A 240 7.67 -2.93 0.47
C ILE A 240 8.28 -3.82 1.55
N THR A 241 8.52 -3.27 2.74
CA THR A 241 8.96 -4.02 3.93
C THR A 241 7.83 -4.06 4.94
N ILE A 242 7.49 -5.26 5.43
CA ILE A 242 6.35 -5.46 6.31
C ILE A 242 6.74 -6.13 7.63
N GLY A 243 6.04 -5.75 8.69
CA GLY A 243 6.19 -6.28 10.04
C GLY A 243 5.35 -7.56 10.30
N GLU A 244 5.24 -7.93 11.58
CA GLU A 244 4.48 -9.08 12.05
C GLU A 244 3.01 -8.98 11.65
N ALA A 245 2.42 -10.09 11.18
CA ALA A 245 1.02 -10.22 10.80
C ALA A 245 0.52 -9.16 9.76
N SER A 246 1.46 -8.58 9.02
CA SER A 246 1.16 -7.53 8.03
C SER A 246 1.11 -8.07 6.61
N VAL A 247 0.48 -7.30 5.72
CA VAL A 247 0.31 -7.66 4.31
C VAL A 247 1.03 -6.65 3.41
N GLY A 248 1.88 -7.12 2.50
CA GLY A 248 2.55 -6.25 1.53
C GLY A 248 1.56 -5.60 0.57
N MET A 249 0.78 -6.42 -0.12
CA MET A 249 -0.30 -5.96 -1.01
C MET A 249 -1.57 -6.76 -0.75
N ARG A 250 -2.68 -6.07 -0.52
CA ARG A 250 -4.00 -6.68 -0.28
C ARG A 250 -5.00 -6.21 -1.33
N ALA A 251 -5.80 -7.15 -1.85
CA ALA A 251 -6.86 -6.85 -2.79
C ALA A 251 -8.21 -7.44 -2.34
N GLU A 252 -9.29 -6.66 -2.51
CA GLU A 252 -10.68 -7.11 -2.44
C GLU A 252 -11.37 -6.76 -3.75
N ASP A 253 -11.78 -7.78 -4.51
CA ASP A 253 -12.36 -7.63 -5.86
C ASP A 253 -11.50 -6.75 -6.79
N ALA A 254 -10.18 -6.78 -6.65
CA ALA A 254 -9.25 -5.86 -7.31
C ALA A 254 -8.00 -6.60 -7.82
N THR A 255 -7.29 -6.00 -8.77
CA THR A 255 -6.05 -6.56 -9.32
C THR A 255 -4.84 -6.05 -8.54
N ILE A 256 -3.91 -6.97 -8.19
CA ILE A 256 -2.60 -6.60 -7.63
C ILE A 256 -1.47 -7.29 -8.38
N VAL A 257 -0.42 -6.52 -8.65
CA VAL A 257 0.77 -6.98 -9.37
C VAL A 257 2.05 -6.52 -8.67
N ASN A 258 2.91 -7.46 -8.31
CA ASN A 258 4.28 -7.16 -7.96
C ASN A 258 5.14 -7.30 -9.22
N GLU A 259 5.58 -6.19 -9.79
CA GLU A 259 6.29 -6.15 -11.07
C GLU A 259 7.76 -6.61 -10.95
N THR A 260 8.45 -6.78 -12.07
CA THR A 260 9.78 -7.39 -12.15
C THR A 260 10.85 -6.73 -11.27
N THR A 261 10.74 -5.43 -11.02
CA THR A 261 11.63 -4.69 -10.10
C THR A 261 11.11 -4.66 -8.67
N GLY A 262 9.83 -5.03 -8.48
CA GLY A 262 9.14 -4.96 -7.19
C GLY A 262 9.67 -5.99 -6.19
N LYS A 263 9.82 -5.54 -4.93
CA LYS A 263 10.25 -6.38 -3.82
C LYS A 263 9.26 -6.27 -2.67
N ILE A 264 8.92 -7.43 -2.08
CA ILE A 264 8.14 -7.50 -0.83
C ILE A 264 8.97 -8.33 0.16
N LEU A 265 9.33 -7.73 1.27
CA LEU A 265 10.31 -8.27 2.21
C LEU A 265 9.76 -8.32 3.63
N SER A 266 10.04 -9.42 4.37
CA SER A 266 9.81 -9.52 5.81
C SER A 266 10.75 -10.54 6.46
N THR A 267 11.16 -10.22 7.69
CA THR A 267 11.78 -11.18 8.62
C THR A 267 10.86 -11.50 9.79
N ALA A 268 9.69 -10.85 9.85
CA ALA A 268 8.72 -11.01 10.92
C ALA A 268 7.81 -12.22 10.69
N GLU A 269 7.25 -12.76 11.79
CA GLU A 269 6.31 -13.87 11.74
C GLU A 269 4.97 -13.48 11.14
N LYS A 270 4.26 -14.46 10.55
CA LYS A 270 2.89 -14.33 10.03
C LYS A 270 2.73 -13.24 8.94
N ALA A 271 3.83 -12.85 8.31
CA ALA A 271 3.78 -11.88 7.23
C ALA A 271 3.13 -12.48 5.98
N THR A 272 2.34 -11.69 5.27
CA THR A 272 1.75 -12.07 3.98
C THR A 272 2.27 -11.14 2.88
N GLY A 273 2.89 -11.70 1.85
CA GLY A 273 3.42 -10.89 0.74
C GLY A 273 2.30 -10.23 -0.04
N MET A 274 1.45 -11.01 -0.68
CA MET A 274 0.29 -10.55 -1.42
C MET A 274 -0.93 -11.37 -1.03
N SER A 275 -2.08 -10.73 -0.83
CA SER A 275 -3.33 -11.38 -0.46
C SER A 275 -4.48 -10.91 -1.33
N GLN A 276 -5.32 -11.84 -1.77
CA GLN A 276 -6.55 -11.56 -2.48
C GLN A 276 -7.73 -12.30 -1.87
N SER A 277 -8.84 -11.58 -1.70
CA SER A 277 -10.12 -12.13 -1.28
C SER A 277 -11.24 -11.63 -2.18
N GLY A 278 -12.17 -12.52 -2.53
CA GLY A 278 -13.34 -12.21 -3.38
C GLY A 278 -12.99 -12.00 -4.86
N GLY A 279 -14.03 -11.79 -5.66
CA GLY A 279 -13.92 -11.46 -7.08
C GLY A 279 -13.37 -12.55 -7.98
N SER A 280 -12.98 -12.16 -9.18
CA SER A 280 -12.39 -13.04 -10.21
C SER A 280 -11.05 -12.50 -10.75
N GLN A 281 -10.51 -11.48 -10.10
CA GLN A 281 -9.28 -10.82 -10.57
C GLN A 281 -8.05 -11.63 -10.17
N ASP A 282 -7.06 -11.67 -11.05
CA ASP A 282 -5.82 -12.42 -10.82
C ASP A 282 -4.87 -11.69 -9.85
N ILE A 283 -4.09 -12.49 -9.11
CA ILE A 283 -2.95 -12.03 -8.33
C ILE A 283 -1.66 -12.42 -9.06
N THR A 284 -0.75 -11.47 -9.27
CA THR A 284 0.44 -11.73 -10.10
C THR A 284 1.73 -11.26 -9.41
N ASN A 285 2.65 -12.18 -9.21
CA ASN A 285 4.04 -11.87 -8.83
C ASN A 285 4.98 -12.07 -10.03
N LYS A 286 5.65 -11.01 -10.44
CA LYS A 286 6.75 -11.02 -11.43
C LYS A 286 8.09 -10.65 -10.79
N GLY A 287 8.07 -10.11 -9.58
CA GLY A 287 9.22 -9.62 -8.83
C GLY A 287 9.69 -10.59 -7.75
N ILE A 288 10.19 -10.05 -6.67
CA ILE A 288 10.76 -10.80 -5.56
C ILE A 288 9.85 -10.70 -4.33
N ILE A 289 9.52 -11.84 -3.72
CA ILE A 289 8.89 -11.90 -2.40
C ILE A 289 9.78 -12.76 -1.50
N THR A 290 10.30 -12.17 -0.42
CA THR A 290 11.14 -12.88 0.56
C THR A 290 10.59 -12.67 1.97
N LEU A 291 10.03 -13.72 2.55
CA LEU A 291 9.44 -13.73 3.89
C LEU A 291 10.12 -14.81 4.72
N THR A 292 11.11 -14.43 5.53
CA THR A 292 11.91 -15.41 6.29
C THR A 292 11.36 -15.70 7.68
N GLY A 293 10.37 -14.94 8.14
CA GLY A 293 9.69 -15.19 9.41
C GLY A 293 8.77 -16.41 9.37
N ASP A 294 8.59 -17.05 10.52
CA ASP A 294 7.75 -18.25 10.69
C ASP A 294 6.26 -17.96 10.33
N LYS A 295 5.55 -18.99 9.85
CA LYS A 295 4.11 -18.92 9.52
C LYS A 295 3.75 -17.86 8.47
N SER A 296 4.67 -17.50 7.60
CA SER A 296 4.48 -16.48 6.59
C SER A 296 3.94 -17.08 5.28
N THR A 297 3.18 -16.31 4.52
CA THR A 297 2.61 -16.72 3.23
C THR A 297 2.95 -15.69 2.15
N ALA A 298 3.63 -16.12 1.06
CA ALA A 298 4.04 -15.16 0.05
C ALA A 298 2.87 -14.74 -0.86
N LEU A 299 2.14 -15.67 -1.46
CA LEU A 299 0.89 -15.40 -2.19
C LEU A 299 -0.26 -16.13 -1.50
N HIS A 300 -1.30 -15.40 -1.15
CA HIS A 300 -2.49 -15.92 -0.47
C HIS A 300 -3.75 -15.57 -1.26
N SER A 301 -4.53 -16.58 -1.64
CA SER A 301 -5.80 -16.42 -2.35
C SER A 301 -6.86 -17.32 -1.75
N GLU A 302 -7.96 -16.71 -1.28
CA GLU A 302 -9.09 -17.45 -0.72
C GLU A 302 -10.43 -16.75 -0.98
N GLY A 303 -11.53 -17.50 -0.80
CA GLY A 303 -12.89 -16.97 -0.96
C GLY A 303 -13.29 -16.68 -2.39
N ILE A 304 -12.55 -17.21 -3.38
CA ILE A 304 -12.89 -17.07 -4.80
C ILE A 304 -13.94 -18.11 -5.17
N THR A 305 -15.12 -17.65 -5.55
CA THR A 305 -16.26 -18.50 -5.94
C THR A 305 -16.44 -18.62 -7.45
N THR A 306 -15.82 -17.73 -8.22
CA THR A 306 -15.90 -17.71 -9.68
C THR A 306 -14.77 -18.53 -10.27
N ALA A 307 -15.07 -19.42 -11.22
CA ALA A 307 -14.08 -20.22 -11.91
C ALA A 307 -13.18 -19.37 -12.84
N GLY A 308 -11.94 -19.82 -13.01
CA GLY A 308 -10.97 -19.21 -13.93
C GLY A 308 -10.01 -18.19 -13.30
N HIS A 309 -10.10 -17.98 -11.98
CA HIS A 309 -9.13 -17.16 -11.25
C HIS A 309 -7.72 -17.77 -11.29
N LYS A 310 -6.71 -16.92 -11.39
CA LYS A 310 -5.32 -17.35 -11.43
C LYS A 310 -4.48 -16.70 -10.34
N VAL A 311 -3.61 -17.51 -9.74
CA VAL A 311 -2.49 -17.07 -8.90
C VAL A 311 -1.22 -17.28 -9.71
N ILE A 312 -0.64 -16.20 -10.22
CA ILE A 312 0.43 -16.25 -11.21
C ILE A 312 1.76 -15.90 -10.55
N ASN A 313 2.76 -16.75 -10.67
CA ASN A 313 4.13 -16.48 -10.27
C ASN A 313 5.09 -16.67 -11.46
N THR A 314 5.68 -15.59 -11.91
CA THR A 314 6.79 -15.61 -12.89
C THR A 314 8.10 -15.11 -12.28
N GLY A 315 8.07 -14.62 -11.03
CA GLY A 315 9.20 -14.11 -10.28
C GLY A 315 9.73 -15.09 -9.23
N ASP A 316 10.44 -14.57 -8.26
CA ASP A 316 11.07 -15.34 -7.20
C ASP A 316 10.32 -15.22 -5.87
N ILE A 317 9.94 -16.34 -5.30
CA ILE A 317 9.33 -16.46 -3.97
C ILE A 317 10.25 -17.25 -3.06
N THR A 318 10.53 -16.72 -1.87
CA THR A 318 11.20 -17.43 -0.79
C THR A 318 10.44 -17.24 0.50
N VAL A 319 10.07 -18.34 1.16
CA VAL A 319 9.55 -18.34 2.54
C VAL A 319 10.48 -19.12 3.45
N GLY A 320 10.57 -18.67 4.70
CA GLY A 320 11.47 -19.25 5.70
C GLY A 320 11.03 -20.60 6.24
N ASP A 321 11.80 -21.10 7.21
CA ASP A 321 11.52 -22.31 7.97
C ASP A 321 10.25 -22.15 8.81
N SER A 322 9.57 -23.25 9.07
CA SER A 322 8.50 -23.32 10.06
C SER A 322 8.93 -24.03 11.34
N SER A 323 8.56 -23.45 12.46
CA SER A 323 8.74 -24.08 13.76
C SER A 323 7.81 -25.29 13.96
N ASN A 324 6.66 -25.30 13.27
CA ASN A 324 5.63 -26.32 13.41
C ASN A 324 5.04 -26.74 12.05
N GLU A 325 5.00 -28.04 11.78
CA GLU A 325 4.44 -28.62 10.54
C GLU A 325 2.93 -28.42 10.40
N LEU A 326 2.20 -28.20 11.50
CA LEU A 326 0.74 -27.94 11.48
C LEU A 326 0.39 -26.50 11.07
N THR A 327 1.37 -25.59 11.13
CA THR A 327 1.21 -24.20 10.73
C THR A 327 2.42 -23.76 9.87
N PRO A 328 2.58 -24.37 8.68
CA PRO A 328 3.76 -24.14 7.85
C PRO A 328 3.79 -22.70 7.29
N SER A 329 4.99 -22.23 6.99
CA SER A 329 5.14 -21.12 6.03
C SER A 329 4.79 -21.63 4.64
N VAL A 330 4.13 -20.80 3.82
CA VAL A 330 3.63 -21.22 2.50
C VAL A 330 4.08 -20.24 1.42
N GLY A 331 4.71 -20.76 0.35
CA GLY A 331 5.07 -19.93 -0.79
C GLY A 331 3.83 -19.42 -1.52
N ILE A 332 2.98 -20.33 -2.00
CA ILE A 332 1.71 -19.99 -2.66
C ILE A 332 0.58 -20.79 -2.01
N TYR A 333 -0.39 -20.10 -1.46
CA TYR A 333 -1.61 -20.67 -0.87
C TYR A 333 -2.83 -20.27 -1.69
N SER A 334 -3.57 -21.25 -2.22
CA SER A 334 -4.82 -21.04 -2.93
C SER A 334 -5.87 -22.05 -2.49
N ALA A 335 -6.74 -21.65 -1.56
CA ALA A 335 -7.79 -22.50 -0.97
C ALA A 335 -9.12 -22.44 -1.72
N ASN A 336 -9.10 -22.19 -3.02
CA ASN A 336 -10.31 -21.98 -3.84
C ASN A 336 -10.77 -23.26 -4.59
N GLY A 337 -10.26 -24.44 -4.24
CA GLY A 337 -10.54 -25.69 -4.92
C GLY A 337 -10.19 -25.61 -6.41
N THR A 338 -11.11 -26.04 -7.29
CA THR A 338 -10.92 -25.97 -8.74
C THR A 338 -11.30 -24.64 -9.36
N ASN A 339 -11.81 -23.67 -8.59
CA ASN A 339 -12.13 -22.33 -9.09
C ASN A 339 -10.89 -21.51 -9.44
N SER A 340 -9.75 -21.86 -8.86
CA SER A 340 -8.51 -21.16 -9.08
C SER A 340 -7.39 -22.10 -9.52
N THR A 341 -6.47 -21.58 -10.33
CA THR A 341 -5.28 -22.29 -10.78
C THR A 341 -4.03 -21.50 -10.39
N VAL A 342 -3.09 -22.16 -9.72
CA VAL A 342 -1.74 -21.63 -9.53
C VAL A 342 -0.94 -21.87 -10.81
N GLU A 343 -0.49 -20.82 -11.46
CA GLU A 343 0.42 -20.88 -12.62
C GLU A 343 1.80 -20.39 -12.21
N SER A 344 2.82 -21.26 -12.23
CA SER A 344 4.18 -20.87 -11.88
C SER A 344 5.17 -21.24 -12.98
N SER A 345 5.87 -20.23 -13.51
CA SER A 345 7.05 -20.38 -14.36
C SER A 345 8.32 -19.84 -13.69
N GLY A 346 8.17 -19.21 -12.52
CA GLY A 346 9.24 -18.66 -11.70
C GLY A 346 9.71 -19.64 -10.62
N LYS A 347 10.32 -19.08 -9.58
CA LYS A 347 10.90 -19.82 -8.48
C LYS A 347 10.03 -19.75 -7.23
N VAL A 348 9.80 -20.88 -6.55
CA VAL A 348 9.10 -20.96 -5.27
C VAL A 348 9.89 -21.84 -4.32
N ILE A 349 10.55 -21.23 -3.33
CA ILE A 349 11.37 -21.92 -2.34
C ILE A 349 10.75 -21.77 -0.96
N ALA A 350 10.48 -22.89 -0.32
CA ALA A 350 10.05 -22.97 1.06
C ALA A 350 11.16 -23.57 1.94
N GLY A 351 11.31 -23.08 3.13
CA GLY A 351 12.26 -23.59 4.11
C GLY A 351 11.86 -24.95 4.71
N ASN A 352 12.52 -25.32 5.80
CA ASN A 352 12.23 -26.57 6.50
C ASN A 352 10.80 -26.59 7.07
N LYS A 353 10.11 -27.72 7.02
CA LYS A 353 8.74 -27.93 7.50
C LYS A 353 7.72 -26.96 6.87
N SER A 354 8.04 -26.39 5.72
CA SER A 354 7.24 -25.41 5.01
C SER A 354 6.70 -25.99 3.70
N THR A 355 5.68 -25.36 3.13
CA THR A 355 5.06 -25.80 1.89
C THR A 355 5.32 -24.78 0.78
N ALA A 356 5.88 -25.19 -0.36
CA ALA A 356 6.11 -24.23 -1.44
C ALA A 356 4.80 -23.86 -2.15
N ILE A 357 3.99 -24.83 -2.55
CA ILE A 357 2.68 -24.56 -3.19
C ILE A 357 1.59 -25.41 -2.53
N TYR A 358 0.52 -24.78 -2.05
CA TYR A 358 -0.71 -25.42 -1.58
C TYR A 358 -1.89 -24.93 -2.44
N ALA A 359 -2.49 -25.80 -3.27
CA ALA A 359 -3.59 -25.40 -4.13
C ALA A 359 -4.45 -26.61 -4.55
N GLY A 360 -5.58 -26.35 -5.23
CA GLY A 360 -6.30 -27.39 -5.99
C GLY A 360 -5.56 -27.65 -7.30
N ASN A 361 -5.67 -26.74 -8.27
CA ASN A 361 -4.99 -26.85 -9.55
C ASN A 361 -3.64 -26.16 -9.55
N VAL A 362 -2.61 -26.82 -10.09
CA VAL A 362 -1.24 -26.30 -10.21
C VAL A 362 -0.72 -26.56 -11.62
N ASN A 363 -0.24 -25.52 -12.28
CA ASN A 363 0.45 -25.58 -13.56
C ASN A 363 1.88 -25.09 -13.39
N LEU A 364 2.85 -26.01 -13.40
CA LEU A 364 4.27 -25.69 -13.44
C LEU A 364 4.71 -25.64 -14.90
N THR A 365 5.12 -24.47 -15.36
CA THR A 365 5.42 -24.22 -16.78
C THR A 365 6.85 -23.68 -16.98
N GLY A 366 7.36 -23.78 -18.19
CA GLY A 366 8.69 -23.27 -18.54
C GLY A 366 9.80 -23.92 -17.70
N ASN A 367 10.68 -23.11 -17.13
CA ASN A 367 11.79 -23.54 -16.28
C ASN A 367 11.47 -23.33 -14.78
N SER A 368 10.22 -23.54 -14.36
CA SER A 368 9.83 -23.32 -12.97
C SER A 368 10.68 -24.17 -12.01
N GLU A 369 11.02 -23.57 -10.88
CA GLU A 369 11.70 -24.27 -9.78
C GLU A 369 10.83 -24.21 -8.51
N THR A 370 10.40 -25.37 -8.02
CA THR A 370 9.59 -25.50 -6.82
C THR A 370 10.34 -26.37 -5.82
N ALA A 371 10.69 -25.81 -4.66
CA ALA A 371 11.50 -26.53 -3.67
C ALA A 371 10.95 -26.34 -2.26
N ALA A 372 11.12 -27.39 -1.42
CA ALA A 372 10.89 -27.33 0.01
C ALA A 372 12.09 -27.91 0.77
N GLY A 373 12.35 -27.40 1.97
CA GLY A 373 13.41 -27.90 2.85
C GLY A 373 13.04 -29.22 3.54
N ASP A 374 13.82 -29.61 4.55
CA ASP A 374 13.64 -30.86 5.31
C ASP A 374 12.27 -30.92 5.98
N GLY A 375 11.56 -32.03 5.82
CA GLY A 375 10.20 -32.22 6.33
C GLY A 375 9.14 -31.31 5.67
N GLY A 376 9.49 -30.62 4.58
CA GLY A 376 8.58 -29.75 3.84
C GLY A 376 7.88 -30.43 2.67
N ILE A 377 6.92 -29.74 2.07
CA ILE A 377 6.15 -30.21 0.90
C ILE A 377 6.36 -29.24 -0.25
N ALA A 378 6.88 -29.72 -1.40
CA ALA A 378 7.07 -28.84 -2.54
C ALA A 378 5.72 -28.50 -3.21
N VAL A 379 4.86 -29.48 -3.48
CA VAL A 379 3.50 -29.25 -4.03
C VAL A 379 2.50 -30.07 -3.24
N TYR A 380 1.52 -29.42 -2.64
CA TYR A 380 0.33 -30.03 -2.05
C TYR A 380 -0.88 -29.71 -2.92
N SER A 381 -1.52 -30.74 -3.50
CA SER A 381 -2.76 -30.55 -4.26
C SER A 381 -3.93 -31.23 -3.58
N LYS A 382 -5.05 -30.51 -3.42
CA LYS A 382 -6.30 -31.01 -2.86
C LYS A 382 -7.43 -30.87 -3.89
N GLU A 383 -7.96 -32.03 -4.34
CA GLU A 383 -9.12 -32.08 -5.26
C GLU A 383 -8.88 -31.37 -6.59
N GLY A 384 -7.70 -31.53 -7.19
CA GLY A 384 -7.34 -30.84 -8.43
C GLY A 384 -6.30 -31.57 -9.26
N THR A 385 -5.71 -30.84 -10.20
CA THR A 385 -4.73 -31.38 -11.14
C THR A 385 -3.39 -30.65 -11.03
N VAL A 386 -2.31 -31.42 -10.94
CA VAL A 386 -0.94 -30.90 -11.01
C VAL A 386 -0.37 -31.19 -12.40
N ASN A 387 -0.20 -30.16 -13.22
CA ASN A 387 0.45 -30.24 -14.52
C ASN A 387 1.93 -29.82 -14.36
N ILE A 388 2.84 -30.70 -14.79
CA ILE A 388 4.28 -30.46 -14.72
C ILE A 388 4.82 -30.48 -16.15
N SER A 389 5.29 -29.33 -16.64
CA SER A 389 5.86 -29.25 -18.00
C SER A 389 7.33 -29.67 -18.03
N ALA A 390 7.84 -29.86 -19.26
CA ALA A 390 9.09 -30.53 -19.61
C ALA A 390 10.34 -30.07 -18.84
N ASN A 391 10.46 -28.78 -18.51
CA ASN A 391 11.66 -28.23 -17.89
C ASN A 391 11.44 -27.81 -16.43
N SER A 392 10.26 -28.10 -15.89
CA SER A 392 9.96 -27.76 -14.50
C SER A 392 10.70 -28.71 -13.54
N LYS A 393 11.19 -28.13 -12.44
CA LYS A 393 11.95 -28.84 -11.43
C LYS A 393 11.25 -28.79 -10.09
N ILE A 394 11.05 -29.95 -9.47
CA ILE A 394 10.56 -30.09 -8.10
C ILE A 394 11.67 -30.72 -7.26
N THR A 395 12.03 -30.11 -6.12
CA THR A 395 13.04 -30.63 -5.20
C THR A 395 12.57 -30.57 -3.78
N THR A 396 13.03 -31.50 -2.96
CA THR A 396 12.85 -31.51 -1.51
C THR A 396 14.20 -31.60 -0.84
N GLY A 397 14.35 -31.00 0.35
CA GLY A 397 15.52 -31.19 1.18
C GLY A 397 15.56 -32.60 1.72
N ALA A 398 16.78 -33.09 1.94
CA ALA A 398 17.04 -34.27 2.75
C ALA A 398 18.37 -34.08 3.42
N THR A 399 18.37 -33.95 4.71
CA THR A 399 19.57 -34.19 5.51
C THR A 399 19.55 -35.63 5.95
N LEU A 400 20.40 -36.47 5.34
CA LEU A 400 20.59 -37.84 5.75
C LEU A 400 20.85 -37.86 7.28
N GLY A 401 19.95 -38.49 8.02
CA GLY A 401 20.13 -38.74 9.45
C GLY A 401 19.36 -37.85 10.43
N THR A 402 18.60 -36.84 10.01
CA THR A 402 17.79 -36.00 10.89
C THR A 402 16.31 -36.39 10.99
N GLY A 403 15.88 -37.40 10.22
CA GLY A 403 14.64 -38.14 10.46
C GLY A 403 13.34 -37.53 9.96
N LYS A 404 13.38 -36.52 9.09
CA LYS A 404 12.16 -36.02 8.43
C LYS A 404 12.35 -35.85 6.93
N GLU A 405 11.70 -36.74 6.21
CA GLU A 405 11.69 -36.76 4.75
C GLU A 405 10.82 -35.62 4.21
N GLY A 406 11.25 -34.94 3.14
CA GLY A 406 10.45 -34.01 2.41
C GLY A 406 9.55 -34.70 1.38
N VAL A 407 8.44 -34.09 0.99
CA VAL A 407 7.50 -34.61 0.00
C VAL A 407 7.54 -33.76 -1.26
N GLY A 408 7.87 -34.34 -2.41
CA GLY A 408 7.89 -33.65 -3.70
C GLY A 408 6.48 -33.22 -4.12
N VAL A 409 5.56 -34.19 -4.26
CA VAL A 409 4.15 -33.92 -4.59
C VAL A 409 3.26 -34.75 -3.68
N TYR A 410 2.38 -34.07 -2.96
CA TYR A 410 1.35 -34.68 -2.13
C TYR A 410 -0.04 -34.46 -2.74
N LEU A 411 -0.77 -35.54 -3.01
CA LEU A 411 -2.10 -35.50 -3.57
C LEU A 411 -3.13 -35.94 -2.54
N ALA A 412 -4.15 -35.12 -2.30
CA ALA A 412 -5.26 -35.39 -1.40
C ALA A 412 -6.60 -35.38 -2.16
N GLY A 413 -7.53 -36.25 -1.74
CA GLY A 413 -8.83 -36.40 -2.41
C GLY A 413 -8.72 -36.95 -3.82
N ASN A 414 -9.50 -36.43 -4.77
CA ASN A 414 -9.51 -36.87 -6.16
C ASN A 414 -8.46 -36.15 -7.03
N SER A 415 -7.29 -35.86 -6.46
CA SER A 415 -6.22 -35.18 -7.19
C SER A 415 -5.46 -36.10 -8.12
N GLN A 416 -4.91 -35.55 -9.22
CA GLN A 416 -4.10 -36.28 -10.19
C GLN A 416 -2.88 -35.45 -10.64
N VAL A 417 -1.82 -36.17 -11.04
CA VAL A 417 -0.66 -35.57 -11.72
C VAL A 417 -0.76 -35.86 -13.20
N LEU A 418 -0.68 -34.83 -14.02
CA LEU A 418 -0.52 -34.95 -15.47
C LEU A 418 0.91 -34.50 -15.81
N ASN A 419 1.71 -35.42 -16.29
CA ASN A 419 3.06 -35.12 -16.78
C ASN A 419 3.00 -35.22 -18.32
N SER A 420 3.17 -34.10 -19.02
CA SER A 420 2.99 -34.04 -20.47
C SER A 420 4.15 -34.59 -21.28
N ASP A 421 5.29 -34.96 -20.62
CA ASP A 421 6.49 -35.42 -21.31
C ASP A 421 7.36 -36.41 -20.50
N THR A 422 8.31 -37.02 -21.16
CA THR A 422 9.31 -37.96 -20.66
C THR A 422 10.26 -37.41 -19.60
N ASN A 423 9.91 -36.31 -18.95
CA ASN A 423 10.75 -35.64 -17.99
C ASN A 423 10.68 -36.26 -16.61
N LYS A 424 11.85 -36.38 -16.03
CA LYS A 424 12.03 -36.99 -14.73
C LYS A 424 11.62 -36.01 -13.65
N LEU A 425 10.70 -36.41 -12.79
CA LEU A 425 10.50 -35.80 -11.50
C LEU A 425 11.82 -35.98 -10.72
N ASN A 426 12.58 -34.91 -10.54
CA ASN A 426 13.78 -34.94 -9.72
C ASN A 426 13.37 -34.75 -8.24
N ILE A 427 13.19 -35.84 -7.57
CA ILE A 427 12.99 -35.83 -6.10
C ILE A 427 14.38 -35.85 -5.48
N GLY A 428 14.66 -34.92 -4.57
CA GLY A 428 15.94 -34.84 -3.87
C GLY A 428 16.24 -36.13 -3.06
N GLN A 429 17.50 -36.36 -2.69
CA GLN A 429 17.87 -37.48 -1.83
C GLN A 429 17.14 -37.39 -0.50
N GLY A 430 16.35 -38.42 -0.12
CA GLY A 430 15.66 -38.53 1.18
C GLY A 430 14.16 -38.23 1.15
N SER A 431 13.53 -38.28 -0.01
CA SER A 431 12.07 -38.19 -0.15
C SER A 431 11.42 -39.54 -0.08
#